data_42432fb86650d7b62ed7cdc5200fcd63
#
_entry.id   42432fb86650d7b62ed7cdc5200fcd63
#
_cell.length_a   1.000
_cell.length_b   1.000
_cell.length_c   1.000
_cell.angle_alpha   90.00
_cell.angle_beta   90.00
_cell.angle_gamma   90.00
#
_symmetry.space_group_name_H-M   'P 1'
#
loop_
_entity.id
_entity.type
_entity.pdbx_description
1 polymer ?
#
loop_
_entity_poly.entity_id
_entity_poly.type
_entity_poly.pdbx_seq_one_letter_code
_entity_poly.pdbx_strand_id
1 'polypeptide(L)'
;MGYRFQPSSRHFVGTVEQKHRELLHNQIQNVYHLFDVSVSRMITRRWTVNASLPVFLAYRNQLYVPRGEFRVRSIGDVTVGGRAWIFRPPTESGANIGLGLNLKLPTGKYNALGVATDRNGNVIVATADQSIQAGDGGTGFSVDVQAYRPFYGRTMLYFSGTYLFNPRNTNGVSTFRTRRGEQVMSVADQYLARGGVSRALPKFRHITVTFGGRIEGVPVRDLIGRSDGFRRPGYAISLDPGFMVAYKGSVFSCNVPFAVERNRRRSVTDIANGTHGDAAFADYALILGFSRSF
;
A
#
# COMPACT_ATOMS: atom_id res chain seq x y z
N MET A 1 14.78 -3.90 5.76
CA MET A 1 14.43 -4.07 4.34
C MET A 1 13.09 -4.76 4.25
N GLY A 2 12.21 -4.28 3.38
CA GLY A 2 10.91 -4.88 3.10
C GLY A 2 10.79 -5.24 1.62
N TYR A 3 9.96 -6.23 1.32
CA TYR A 3 9.57 -6.57 -0.04
C TYR A 3 8.09 -6.86 -0.08
N ARG A 4 7.38 -6.30 -1.06
CA ARG A 4 5.98 -6.60 -1.34
C ARG A 4 5.81 -6.97 -2.80
N PHE A 5 5.27 -8.15 -3.04
CA PHE A 5 4.79 -8.60 -4.33
C PHE A 5 3.27 -8.62 -4.31
N GLN A 6 2.64 -8.02 -5.32
CA GLN A 6 1.18 -7.94 -5.37
C GLN A 6 0.68 -7.95 -6.81
N PRO A 7 0.13 -9.06 -7.29
CA PRO A 7 -0.58 -9.12 -8.56
C PRO A 7 -2.05 -8.72 -8.38
N SER A 8 -2.62 -7.99 -9.31
CA SER A 8 -4.04 -7.63 -9.32
C SER A 8 -4.63 -7.71 -10.72
N SER A 9 -5.71 -8.49 -10.90
CA SER A 9 -6.37 -8.69 -12.19
C SER A 9 -7.90 -8.78 -12.09
N ARG A 10 -8.44 -9.03 -10.89
CA ARG A 10 -9.88 -9.13 -10.69
C ARG A 10 -10.49 -7.74 -10.49
N HIS A 11 -11.48 -7.42 -11.31
CA HIS A 11 -12.10 -6.11 -11.36
C HIS A 11 -13.38 -6.06 -10.52
N PHE A 12 -13.56 -4.97 -9.77
CA PHE A 12 -14.73 -4.76 -8.92
C PHE A 12 -15.37 -3.38 -9.14
N VAL A 13 -16.69 -3.34 -9.14
CA VAL A 13 -17.53 -2.15 -9.01
C VAL A 13 -18.30 -2.29 -7.70
N GLY A 14 -18.07 -1.42 -6.73
CA GLY A 14 -18.49 -1.72 -5.37
C GLY A 14 -17.84 -3.02 -4.88
N THR A 15 -18.65 -3.91 -4.33
CA THR A 15 -18.24 -5.27 -3.92
C THR A 15 -18.50 -6.32 -5.01
N VAL A 16 -19.07 -5.92 -6.15
CA VAL A 16 -19.46 -6.84 -7.23
C VAL A 16 -18.31 -7.04 -8.20
N GLU A 17 -17.86 -8.29 -8.33
CA GLU A 17 -16.84 -8.67 -9.29
C GLU A 17 -17.36 -8.58 -10.73
N GLN A 18 -16.55 -8.00 -11.60
CA GLN A 18 -16.85 -7.80 -13.03
C GLN A 18 -16.36 -9.01 -13.86
N LYS A 19 -16.93 -10.20 -13.63
CA LYS A 19 -16.54 -11.45 -14.31
C LYS A 19 -16.65 -11.39 -15.84
N HIS A 20 -17.51 -10.52 -16.38
CA HIS A 20 -17.62 -10.30 -17.82
C HIS A 20 -16.31 -9.83 -18.45
N ARG A 21 -15.39 -9.22 -17.69
CA ARG A 21 -14.06 -8.82 -18.19
C ARG A 21 -13.20 -10.01 -18.56
N GLU A 22 -13.33 -11.12 -17.84
CA GLU A 22 -12.67 -12.37 -18.17
C GLU A 22 -13.26 -12.98 -19.46
N LEU A 23 -14.58 -13.02 -19.56
CA LEU A 23 -15.29 -13.50 -20.75
C LEU A 23 -14.98 -12.67 -22.01
N LEU A 24 -14.86 -11.35 -21.86
CA LEU A 24 -14.54 -10.43 -22.96
C LEU A 24 -13.03 -10.29 -23.21
N HIS A 25 -12.19 -11.01 -22.49
CA HIS A 25 -10.72 -10.94 -22.59
C HIS A 25 -10.18 -9.49 -22.50
N ASN A 26 -10.76 -8.65 -21.63
CA ASN A 26 -10.36 -7.26 -21.47
C ASN A 26 -9.89 -6.90 -20.04
N GLN A 27 -9.46 -7.91 -19.30
CA GLN A 27 -8.89 -7.74 -17.98
C GLN A 27 -7.59 -6.94 -18.04
N ILE A 28 -7.43 -6.04 -17.06
CA ILE A 28 -6.19 -5.32 -16.81
C ILE A 28 -5.45 -6.01 -15.68
N GLN A 29 -4.21 -6.36 -15.91
CA GLN A 29 -3.32 -6.88 -14.89
C GLN A 29 -2.31 -5.79 -14.47
N ASN A 30 -2.19 -5.57 -13.16
CA ASN A 30 -1.08 -4.82 -12.60
C ASN A 30 -0.28 -5.74 -11.68
N VAL A 31 1.03 -5.65 -11.74
CA VAL A 31 1.92 -6.39 -10.85
C VAL A 31 2.93 -5.41 -10.26
N TYR A 32 3.08 -5.47 -8.94
CA TYR A 32 4.02 -4.65 -8.20
C TYR A 32 5.09 -5.50 -7.53
N HIS A 33 6.31 -4.99 -7.59
CA HIS A 33 7.41 -5.37 -6.75
C HIS A 33 7.88 -4.09 -6.04
N LEU A 34 7.63 -3.99 -4.77
CA LEU A 34 8.07 -2.87 -3.94
C LEU A 34 9.15 -3.38 -2.99
N PHE A 35 10.35 -2.81 -3.11
CA PHE A 35 11.44 -3.02 -2.17
C PHE A 35 11.55 -1.78 -1.30
N ASP A 36 11.53 -1.95 0.00
CA ASP A 36 11.65 -0.86 0.97
C ASP A 36 12.97 -0.99 1.73
N VAL A 37 13.88 -0.04 1.52
CA VAL A 37 15.14 0.05 2.25
C VAL A 37 14.96 1.08 3.36
N SER A 38 14.97 0.62 4.60
CA SER A 38 14.76 1.48 5.76
C SER A 38 15.91 1.39 6.75
N VAL A 39 16.20 2.53 7.37
CA VAL A 39 17.16 2.67 8.46
C VAL A 39 16.44 3.31 9.62
N SER A 40 16.69 2.82 10.82
CA SER A 40 16.16 3.40 12.05
C SER A 40 17.25 3.47 13.10
N ARG A 41 17.23 4.56 13.89
CA ARG A 41 18.16 4.75 15.01
C ARG A 41 17.38 5.09 16.27
N MET A 42 17.63 4.31 17.30
CA MET A 42 17.13 4.61 18.64
C MET A 42 17.96 5.74 19.22
N ILE A 43 17.31 6.89 19.50
CA ILE A 43 17.93 8.07 20.11
C ILE A 43 17.88 7.96 21.62
N THR A 44 16.76 7.49 22.13
CA THR A 44 16.56 7.17 23.55
C THR A 44 15.80 5.86 23.65
N ARG A 45 15.60 5.32 24.87
CA ARG A 45 14.78 4.11 25.07
C ARG A 45 13.32 4.24 24.58
N ARG A 46 12.83 5.48 24.30
CA ARG A 46 11.48 5.74 23.82
C ARG A 46 11.43 6.29 22.41
N TRP A 47 12.46 7.01 21.97
CA TRP A 47 12.46 7.71 20.69
C TRP A 47 13.32 7.02 19.66
N THR A 48 12.75 6.78 18.52
CA THR A 48 13.44 6.22 17.34
C THR A 48 13.18 7.16 16.16
N VAL A 49 14.23 7.49 15.42
CA VAL A 49 14.11 8.16 14.11
C VAL A 49 14.29 7.13 13.01
N ASN A 50 13.64 7.37 11.88
CA ASN A 50 13.68 6.45 10.73
C ASN A 50 13.67 7.20 9.40
N ALA A 51 14.25 6.58 8.42
CA ALA A 51 14.14 6.96 7.02
C ALA A 51 13.87 5.71 6.17
N SER A 52 13.09 5.85 5.12
CA SER A 52 12.74 4.77 4.20
C SER A 52 12.80 5.25 2.75
N LEU A 53 13.42 4.44 1.91
CA LEU A 53 13.52 4.61 0.46
C LEU A 53 12.86 3.43 -0.23
N PRO A 54 11.67 3.60 -0.80
CA PRO A 54 11.04 2.57 -1.61
C PRO A 54 11.63 2.53 -3.02
N VAL A 55 11.84 1.33 -3.54
CA VAL A 55 12.20 1.07 -4.94
C VAL A 55 11.05 0.30 -5.57
N PHE A 56 10.50 0.84 -6.62
CA PHE A 56 9.27 0.39 -7.23
C PHE A 56 9.53 -0.17 -8.64
N LEU A 57 9.09 -1.41 -8.85
CA LEU A 57 9.06 -2.06 -10.16
C LEU A 57 7.62 -2.50 -10.40
N ALA A 58 6.97 -1.93 -11.39
CA ALA A 58 5.60 -2.29 -11.72
C ALA A 58 5.41 -2.43 -13.21
N TYR A 59 4.49 -3.30 -13.57
CA TYR A 59 4.01 -3.38 -14.93
C TYR A 59 2.49 -3.50 -14.97
N ARG A 60 1.93 -3.03 -16.08
CA ARG A 60 0.52 -3.07 -16.38
C ARG A 60 0.35 -3.50 -17.82
N ASN A 61 -0.43 -4.52 -18.02
CA ASN A 61 -0.83 -4.99 -19.33
C ASN A 61 -2.36 -5.19 -19.39
N GLN A 62 -2.88 -5.27 -20.58
CA GLN A 62 -4.22 -5.78 -20.81
C GLN A 62 -4.07 -7.20 -21.33
N LEU A 63 -4.50 -8.17 -20.51
CA LEU A 63 -4.51 -9.57 -20.89
C LEU A 63 -5.33 -9.73 -22.20
N TYR A 64 -4.84 -10.54 -23.11
CA TYR A 64 -5.51 -10.91 -24.36
C TYR A 64 -5.61 -9.83 -25.45
N VAL A 65 -5.10 -8.64 -25.23
CA VAL A 65 -5.06 -7.59 -26.24
C VAL A 65 -3.61 -7.21 -26.49
N PRO A 66 -3.12 -7.18 -27.74
CA PRO A 66 -1.74 -6.77 -28.05
C PRO A 66 -1.57 -5.26 -27.91
N ARG A 67 -1.87 -4.73 -26.75
CA ARG A 67 -1.57 -3.35 -26.35
C ARG A 67 -0.29 -3.35 -25.58
N GLY A 68 0.54 -2.32 -25.79
CA GLY A 68 1.85 -2.24 -25.14
C GLY A 68 1.78 -2.42 -23.62
N GLU A 69 2.79 -3.10 -23.09
CA GLU A 69 2.98 -3.24 -21.67
C GLU A 69 3.61 -1.96 -21.10
N PHE A 70 2.96 -1.35 -20.13
CA PHE A 70 3.53 -0.25 -19.39
C PHE A 70 4.42 -0.80 -18.27
N ARG A 71 5.68 -0.38 -18.24
CA ARG A 71 6.63 -0.71 -17.16
C ARG A 71 7.13 0.56 -16.51
N VAL A 72 7.12 0.58 -15.19
CA VAL A 72 7.69 1.66 -14.38
C VAL A 72 8.74 1.07 -13.46
N ARG A 73 9.95 1.65 -13.52
CA ARG A 73 11.06 1.33 -12.64
C ARG A 73 11.60 2.64 -12.09
N SER A 74 11.49 2.86 -10.80
CA SER A 74 11.92 4.11 -10.16
C SER A 74 12.02 3.94 -8.66
N ILE A 75 12.66 4.90 -8.01
CA ILE A 75 12.44 5.12 -6.59
C ILE A 75 11.03 5.67 -6.38
N GLY A 76 10.43 5.35 -5.22
CA GLY A 76 9.19 5.94 -4.76
C GLY A 76 9.42 7.16 -3.88
N ASP A 77 8.38 7.59 -3.19
CA ASP A 77 8.44 8.74 -2.29
C ASP A 77 9.19 8.38 -1.01
N VAL A 78 10.30 9.07 -0.76
CA VAL A 78 11.10 8.91 0.46
C VAL A 78 10.31 9.38 1.67
N THR A 79 10.39 8.64 2.76
CA THR A 79 9.81 9.04 4.04
C THR A 79 10.89 9.19 5.11
N VAL A 80 10.75 10.23 5.94
CA VAL A 80 11.60 10.46 7.10
C VAL A 80 10.72 10.81 8.30
N GLY A 81 11.07 10.33 9.47
CA GLY A 81 10.23 10.60 10.64
C GLY A 81 10.74 10.01 11.92
N GLY A 82 9.85 9.88 12.87
CA GLY A 82 10.18 9.33 14.17
C GLY A 82 8.98 8.67 14.84
N ARG A 83 9.30 7.87 15.83
CA ARG A 83 8.33 7.18 16.67
C ARG A 83 8.69 7.34 18.13
N ALA A 84 7.66 7.52 18.95
CA ALA A 84 7.77 7.53 20.40
C ALA A 84 6.95 6.40 21.01
N TRP A 85 7.52 5.69 21.97
CA TRP A 85 6.80 4.76 22.83
C TRP A 85 6.17 5.51 23.99
N ILE A 86 4.86 5.39 24.19
CA ILE A 86 4.11 6.10 25.25
C ILE A 86 4.50 5.54 26.62
N PHE A 87 4.51 4.22 26.74
CA PHE A 87 4.94 3.54 27.96
C PHE A 87 6.42 3.16 27.86
N ARG A 88 6.96 2.58 28.91
CA ARG A 88 8.32 2.02 28.90
C ARG A 88 8.41 0.88 27.86
N PRO A 89 9.61 0.59 27.34
CA PRO A 89 9.80 -0.53 26.40
C PRO A 89 9.24 -1.86 26.92
N PRO A 90 8.93 -2.83 26.04
CA PRO A 90 8.29 -4.10 26.39
C PRO A 90 9.01 -4.90 27.47
N THR A 91 10.32 -4.78 27.54
CA THR A 91 11.15 -5.39 28.58
C THR A 91 10.81 -4.88 30.00
N GLU A 92 10.17 -3.72 30.09
CA GLU A 92 9.83 -3.09 31.37
C GLU A 92 8.31 -3.07 31.65
N SER A 93 7.46 -3.06 30.61
CA SER A 93 6.01 -2.88 30.77
C SER A 93 5.14 -4.05 30.28
N GLY A 94 5.67 -4.95 29.49
CA GLY A 94 4.94 -6.08 28.90
C GLY A 94 3.87 -5.70 27.87
N ALA A 95 3.48 -4.43 27.80
CA ALA A 95 2.56 -3.88 26.80
C ALA A 95 3.01 -2.48 26.42
N ASN A 96 2.78 -2.05 25.18
CA ASN A 96 3.13 -0.69 24.78
C ASN A 96 2.30 -0.18 23.61
N ILE A 97 2.28 1.16 23.47
CA ILE A 97 1.74 1.87 22.33
C ILE A 97 2.83 2.80 21.82
N GLY A 98 3.14 2.71 20.54
CA GLY A 98 4.03 3.63 19.85
C GLY A 98 3.24 4.53 18.91
N LEU A 99 3.55 5.82 18.90
CA LEU A 99 3.03 6.80 17.96
C LEU A 99 4.17 7.28 17.08
N GLY A 100 3.94 7.27 15.76
CA GLY A 100 4.89 7.75 14.75
C GLY A 100 4.32 8.91 13.95
N LEU A 101 5.22 9.79 13.53
CA LEU A 101 4.94 10.85 12.58
C LEU A 101 6.05 10.83 11.53
N ASN A 102 5.68 10.73 10.24
CA ASN A 102 6.64 10.73 9.16
C ASN A 102 6.23 11.74 8.09
N LEU A 103 7.21 12.40 7.49
CA LEU A 103 7.08 13.26 6.33
C LEU A 103 7.36 12.44 5.07
N LYS A 104 6.45 12.45 4.11
CA LYS A 104 6.61 11.90 2.77
C LYS A 104 7.09 13.01 1.82
N LEU A 105 8.21 12.77 1.14
CA LEU A 105 8.78 13.68 0.15
C LEU A 105 8.42 13.21 -1.26
N PRO A 106 8.04 14.10 -2.19
CA PRO A 106 7.60 13.73 -3.55
C PRO A 106 8.81 13.42 -4.45
N THR A 107 9.63 12.45 -4.06
CA THR A 107 10.85 12.04 -4.76
C THR A 107 10.59 10.96 -5.81
N GLY A 108 9.48 10.25 -5.69
CA GLY A 108 9.08 9.19 -6.59
C GLY A 108 8.62 9.71 -7.95
N LYS A 109 8.85 8.92 -8.99
CA LYS A 109 8.38 9.28 -10.33
C LYS A 109 6.86 9.14 -10.38
N TYR A 110 6.16 10.27 -10.58
CA TYR A 110 4.70 10.35 -10.62
C TYR A 110 4.14 10.64 -12.02
N ASN A 111 5.02 10.85 -13.01
CA ASN A 111 4.69 11.17 -14.41
C ASN A 111 5.37 10.20 -15.39
N ALA A 112 5.53 8.93 -14.99
CA ALA A 112 6.12 7.92 -15.84
C ALA A 112 5.30 7.75 -17.12
N LEU A 113 6.01 7.63 -18.25
CA LEU A 113 5.45 7.37 -19.57
C LEU A 113 5.74 5.94 -19.97
N GLY A 114 4.94 5.42 -20.87
CA GLY A 114 5.14 4.10 -21.47
C GLY A 114 4.63 4.06 -22.91
N VAL A 115 4.96 2.99 -23.60
CA VAL A 115 4.50 2.74 -24.96
C VAL A 115 3.14 2.04 -24.91
N ALA A 116 2.17 2.53 -25.68
CA ALA A 116 0.85 1.94 -25.80
C ALA A 116 0.44 1.86 -27.27
N THR A 117 -0.55 1.07 -27.56
CA THR A 117 -1.18 1.03 -28.91
C THR A 117 -2.55 1.67 -28.81
N ASP A 118 -2.84 2.64 -29.68
CA ASP A 118 -4.14 3.27 -29.76
C ASP A 118 -5.21 2.33 -30.39
N ARG A 119 -6.44 2.83 -30.52
CA ARG A 119 -7.55 2.04 -31.11
C ARG A 119 -7.35 1.72 -32.60
N ASN A 120 -6.49 2.48 -33.27
CA ASN A 120 -6.20 2.32 -34.70
C ASN A 120 -4.97 1.44 -34.95
N GLY A 121 -4.34 0.91 -33.88
CA GLY A 121 -3.13 0.10 -33.97
C GLY A 121 -1.82 0.91 -34.01
N ASN A 122 -1.87 2.25 -33.89
CA ASN A 122 -0.67 3.07 -33.87
C ASN A 122 0.05 3.00 -32.53
N VAL A 123 1.37 2.96 -32.57
CA VAL A 123 2.21 3.01 -31.37
C VAL A 123 2.28 4.45 -30.89
N ILE A 124 1.86 4.69 -29.65
CA ILE A 124 1.86 6.01 -29.01
C ILE A 124 2.63 5.96 -27.68
N VAL A 125 3.22 7.09 -27.31
CA VAL A 125 3.74 7.28 -25.95
C VAL A 125 2.65 7.94 -25.11
N ALA A 126 2.29 7.30 -24.02
CA ALA A 126 1.21 7.76 -23.14
C ALA A 126 1.65 7.71 -21.67
N THR A 127 0.97 8.51 -20.84
CA THR A 127 1.17 8.47 -19.39
C THR A 127 0.78 7.10 -18.84
N ALA A 128 1.65 6.49 -18.06
CA ALA A 128 1.35 5.26 -17.35
C ALA A 128 0.20 5.48 -16.35
N ASP A 129 -0.66 4.50 -16.19
CA ASP A 129 -1.81 4.59 -15.28
C ASP A 129 -1.37 4.90 -13.85
N GLN A 130 -2.17 5.66 -13.12
CA GLN A 130 -1.92 6.04 -11.72
C GLN A 130 -1.57 4.82 -10.84
N SER A 131 -2.15 3.66 -11.13
CA SER A 131 -1.94 2.44 -10.35
C SER A 131 -0.51 1.89 -10.39
N ILE A 132 0.31 2.29 -11.36
CA ILE A 132 1.71 1.84 -11.49
C ILE A 132 2.72 3.00 -11.42
N GLN A 133 2.31 4.19 -11.01
CA GLN A 133 3.23 5.28 -10.72
C GLN A 133 4.00 5.00 -9.43
N ALA A 134 5.31 5.30 -9.41
CA ALA A 134 6.16 5.03 -8.26
C ALA A 134 6.00 6.08 -7.15
N GLY A 135 5.54 7.28 -7.49
CA GLY A 135 5.18 8.35 -6.58
C GLY A 135 3.83 8.96 -6.95
N ASP A 136 3.31 9.82 -6.10
CA ASP A 136 2.06 10.56 -6.35
C ASP A 136 2.29 12.05 -6.65
N GLY A 137 3.52 12.54 -6.45
CA GLY A 137 3.92 13.94 -6.70
C GLY A 137 3.50 14.91 -5.61
N GLY A 138 2.99 14.44 -4.47
CA GLY A 138 2.60 15.27 -3.33
C GLY A 138 3.51 15.10 -2.12
N THR A 139 3.81 16.20 -1.43
CA THR A 139 4.32 16.15 -0.06
C THR A 139 3.18 15.77 0.87
N GLY A 140 3.40 14.78 1.71
CA GLY A 140 2.41 14.30 2.68
C GLY A 140 3.04 14.01 4.02
N PHE A 141 2.22 13.66 4.99
CA PHE A 141 2.70 13.16 6.27
C PHE A 141 1.85 11.97 6.72
N SER A 142 2.45 11.01 7.40
CA SER A 142 1.72 9.89 7.99
C SER A 142 1.74 9.93 9.51
N VAL A 143 0.62 9.48 10.07
CA VAL A 143 0.51 9.15 11.50
C VAL A 143 0.45 7.64 11.61
N ASP A 144 1.35 7.09 12.42
CA ASP A 144 1.46 5.66 12.65
C ASP A 144 1.13 5.33 14.10
N VAL A 145 0.39 4.25 14.29
CA VAL A 145 0.13 3.66 15.60
C VAL A 145 0.63 2.24 15.60
N GLN A 146 1.34 1.86 16.63
CA GLN A 146 1.73 0.49 16.93
C GLN A 146 1.35 0.14 18.36
N ALA A 147 0.70 -1.00 18.56
CA ALA A 147 0.35 -1.46 19.90
C ALA A 147 0.54 -2.97 20.01
N TYR A 148 0.94 -3.41 21.17
CA TYR A 148 0.97 -4.83 21.51
C TYR A 148 0.70 -5.02 23.00
N ARG A 149 0.13 -6.18 23.33
CA ARG A 149 -0.18 -6.56 24.72
C ARG A 149 -0.06 -8.07 24.89
N PRO A 150 0.67 -8.55 25.94
CA PRO A 150 0.59 -9.95 26.35
C PRO A 150 -0.85 -10.32 26.67
N PHE A 151 -1.31 -11.46 26.17
CA PHE A 151 -2.67 -11.95 26.37
C PHE A 151 -2.69 -13.20 27.26
N TYR A 152 -2.17 -14.32 26.77
CA TYR A 152 -2.12 -15.56 27.51
C TYR A 152 -0.85 -16.37 27.17
N GLY A 153 -0.11 -16.78 28.18
CA GLY A 153 1.11 -17.56 28.01
C GLY A 153 2.13 -16.84 27.09
N ARG A 154 2.38 -17.42 25.92
CA ARG A 154 3.30 -16.87 24.89
C ARG A 154 2.57 -16.13 23.75
N THR A 155 1.30 -15.83 23.96
CA THR A 155 0.46 -15.15 22.96
C THR A 155 0.43 -13.66 23.24
N MET A 156 0.56 -12.86 22.20
CA MET A 156 0.45 -11.41 22.25
C MET A 156 -0.64 -10.95 21.29
N LEU A 157 -1.42 -9.97 21.69
CA LEU A 157 -2.23 -9.16 20.78
C LEU A 157 -1.34 -8.10 20.16
N TYR A 158 -1.55 -7.83 18.88
CA TYR A 158 -0.87 -6.74 18.19
C TYR A 158 -1.85 -5.92 17.35
N PHE A 159 -1.53 -4.66 17.18
CA PHE A 159 -2.19 -3.74 16.25
C PHE A 159 -1.15 -2.84 15.62
N SER A 160 -1.33 -2.52 14.34
CA SER A 160 -0.62 -1.42 13.69
C SER A 160 -1.55 -0.73 12.70
N GLY A 161 -1.45 0.59 12.62
CA GLY A 161 -2.22 1.41 11.70
C GLY A 161 -1.39 2.57 11.21
N THR A 162 -1.63 2.96 9.96
CA THR A 162 -1.02 4.11 9.31
C THR A 162 -2.09 4.86 8.54
N TYR A 163 -2.11 6.18 8.67
CA TYR A 163 -2.87 7.06 7.80
C TYR A 163 -1.93 8.08 7.19
N LEU A 164 -1.88 8.12 5.86
CA LEU A 164 -1.11 9.07 5.07
C LEU A 164 -2.02 10.20 4.62
N PHE A 165 -1.72 11.40 5.04
CA PHE A 165 -2.37 12.65 4.65
C PHE A 165 -1.63 13.26 3.48
N ASN A 166 -2.33 13.54 2.41
CA ASN A 166 -1.81 14.20 1.20
C ASN A 166 -2.56 15.51 0.95
N PRO A 167 -2.09 16.66 1.49
CA PRO A 167 -2.80 17.93 1.34
C PRO A 167 -2.88 18.44 -0.09
N ARG A 168 -2.01 17.97 -1.00
CA ARG A 168 -2.02 18.30 -2.41
C ARG A 168 -3.21 17.62 -3.10
N ASN A 169 -4.00 18.38 -3.83
CA ASN A 169 -5.22 17.90 -4.47
C ASN A 169 -4.96 17.01 -5.71
N THR A 170 -4.19 17.53 -6.67
CA THR A 170 -3.80 16.84 -7.92
C THR A 170 -2.33 17.08 -8.22
N ASN A 171 -1.70 16.18 -8.97
CA ASN A 171 -0.28 16.30 -9.29
C ASN A 171 0.01 16.98 -10.65
N GLY A 172 -1.04 17.39 -11.39
CA GLY A 172 -0.90 18.02 -12.68
C GLY A 172 -0.66 17.06 -13.85
N VAL A 173 -0.56 15.77 -13.61
CA VAL A 173 -0.31 14.76 -14.66
C VAL A 173 -1.63 14.35 -15.31
N SER A 174 -1.69 14.46 -16.62
CA SER A 174 -2.86 14.07 -17.40
C SER A 174 -3.08 12.56 -17.38
N THR A 175 -4.31 12.15 -17.26
CA THR A 175 -4.76 10.78 -17.45
C THR A 175 -5.21 10.58 -18.91
N PHE A 176 -5.50 9.34 -19.30
CA PHE A 176 -6.14 9.05 -20.60
C PHE A 176 -7.66 9.20 -20.57
N ARG A 177 -8.24 9.69 -19.46
CA ARG A 177 -9.68 9.77 -19.24
C ARG A 177 -10.25 11.08 -19.74
N THR A 178 -11.41 11.01 -20.38
CA THR A 178 -12.10 12.16 -20.96
C THR A 178 -13.23 12.70 -20.10
N ARG A 179 -13.63 11.96 -19.05
CA ARG A 179 -14.72 12.39 -18.16
C ARG A 179 -14.32 13.64 -17.38
N ARG A 180 -15.29 14.51 -17.17
CA ARG A 180 -15.10 15.73 -16.38
C ARG A 180 -14.56 15.42 -14.98
N GLY A 181 -13.47 16.09 -14.61
CA GLY A 181 -12.80 15.89 -13.32
C GLY A 181 -11.87 14.69 -13.25
N GLU A 182 -11.79 13.83 -14.28
CA GLU A 182 -10.88 12.68 -14.31
C GLU A 182 -9.64 12.89 -15.18
N GLN A 183 -9.46 14.08 -15.77
CA GLN A 183 -8.38 14.36 -16.72
C GLN A 183 -7.00 14.45 -16.07
N VAL A 184 -6.94 14.67 -14.75
CA VAL A 184 -5.69 14.83 -13.99
C VAL A 184 -5.66 13.85 -12.82
N MET A 185 -4.49 13.29 -12.50
CA MET A 185 -4.32 12.36 -11.38
C MET A 185 -4.47 13.08 -10.04
N SER A 186 -5.25 12.49 -9.15
CA SER A 186 -5.40 12.92 -7.76
C SER A 186 -4.20 12.48 -6.92
N VAL A 187 -3.86 13.25 -5.89
CA VAL A 187 -2.93 12.87 -4.81
C VAL A 187 -3.76 12.52 -3.59
N ALA A 188 -4.16 11.25 -3.51
CA ALA A 188 -5.12 10.78 -2.51
C ALA A 188 -4.46 10.38 -1.20
N ASP A 189 -5.17 10.59 -0.09
CA ASP A 189 -4.85 9.96 1.20
C ASP A 189 -4.84 8.43 1.07
N GLN A 190 -4.13 7.77 1.97
CA GLN A 190 -4.07 6.31 2.03
C GLN A 190 -4.12 5.84 3.47
N TYR A 191 -4.68 4.67 3.69
CA TYR A 191 -4.70 4.07 5.02
C TYR A 191 -4.45 2.57 4.99
N LEU A 192 -3.89 2.10 6.09
CA LEU A 192 -3.68 0.69 6.38
C LEU A 192 -3.86 0.46 7.87
N ALA A 193 -4.56 -0.61 8.24
CA ALA A 193 -4.56 -1.11 9.59
C ALA A 193 -4.51 -2.64 9.59
N ARG A 194 -3.82 -3.21 10.56
CA ARG A 194 -3.76 -4.64 10.79
C ARG A 194 -3.75 -4.93 12.29
N GLY A 195 -4.36 -6.03 12.68
CA GLY A 195 -4.39 -6.46 14.06
C GLY A 195 -4.69 -7.94 14.19
N GLY A 196 -4.24 -8.54 15.27
CA GLY A 196 -4.40 -9.96 15.46
C GLY A 196 -3.63 -10.51 16.66
N VAL A 197 -3.32 -11.78 16.56
CA VAL A 197 -2.57 -12.52 17.58
C VAL A 197 -1.23 -12.99 17.02
N SER A 198 -0.23 -13.01 17.88
CA SER A 198 1.08 -13.61 17.62
C SER A 198 1.43 -14.58 18.73
N ARG A 199 2.05 -15.71 18.39
CA ARG A 199 2.42 -16.73 19.36
C ARG A 199 3.79 -17.34 19.04
N ALA A 200 4.71 -17.26 20.00
CA ALA A 200 5.99 -17.96 19.92
C ALA A 200 5.80 -19.47 20.08
N LEU A 201 6.40 -20.25 19.19
CA LEU A 201 6.27 -21.71 19.19
C LEU A 201 6.98 -22.32 20.42
N PRO A 202 6.37 -23.31 21.11
CA PRO A 202 6.96 -23.90 22.33
C PRO A 202 8.33 -24.54 22.11
N LYS A 203 8.48 -25.30 21.01
CA LYS A 203 9.74 -26.02 20.67
C LYS A 203 10.75 -25.14 19.95
N PHE A 204 10.29 -24.12 19.21
CA PHE A 204 11.11 -23.23 18.37
C PHE A 204 10.90 -21.79 18.80
N ARG A 205 11.44 -21.39 19.95
CA ARG A 205 11.20 -20.07 20.59
C ARG A 205 11.61 -18.88 19.72
N HIS A 206 12.47 -19.09 18.74
CA HIS A 206 12.88 -18.10 17.76
C HIS A 206 11.86 -17.92 16.62
N ILE A 207 10.83 -18.78 16.53
CA ILE A 207 9.75 -18.68 15.55
C ILE A 207 8.47 -18.22 16.23
N THR A 208 7.88 -17.16 15.69
CA THR A 208 6.58 -16.64 16.10
C THR A 208 5.64 -16.71 14.91
N VAL A 209 4.48 -17.33 15.09
CA VAL A 209 3.41 -17.34 14.10
C VAL A 209 2.43 -16.20 14.38
N THR A 210 1.87 -15.60 13.34
CA THR A 210 0.91 -14.50 13.42
C THR A 210 -0.34 -14.82 12.63
N PHE A 211 -1.49 -14.40 13.14
CA PHE A 211 -2.75 -14.46 12.42
C PHE A 211 -3.61 -13.25 12.79
N GLY A 212 -4.22 -12.61 11.80
CA GLY A 212 -5.04 -11.44 12.04
C GLY A 212 -5.82 -10.99 10.83
N GLY A 213 -6.40 -9.81 10.96
CA GLY A 213 -7.05 -9.08 9.88
C GLY A 213 -6.21 -7.88 9.42
N ARG A 214 -6.40 -7.50 8.17
CA ARG A 214 -5.79 -6.34 7.53
C ARG A 214 -6.83 -5.61 6.70
N ILE A 215 -6.85 -4.29 6.78
CA ILE A 215 -7.57 -3.42 5.85
C ILE A 215 -6.60 -2.40 5.27
N GLU A 216 -6.66 -2.19 3.98
CA GLU A 216 -5.90 -1.15 3.28
C GLU A 216 -6.72 -0.52 2.18
N GLY A 217 -6.54 0.76 1.94
CA GLY A 217 -7.33 1.44 0.93
C GLY A 217 -7.01 2.92 0.73
N VAL A 218 -7.83 3.51 -0.14
CA VAL A 218 -7.85 4.93 -0.48
C VAL A 218 -9.23 5.47 -0.12
N PRO A 219 -9.34 6.55 0.67
CA PRO A 219 -10.64 7.11 1.01
C PRO A 219 -11.31 7.78 -0.20
N VAL A 220 -12.64 7.91 -0.14
CA VAL A 220 -13.40 8.66 -1.14
C VAL A 220 -13.06 10.15 -1.08
N ARG A 221 -12.88 10.65 0.13
CA ARG A 221 -12.49 12.04 0.41
C ARG A 221 -11.28 12.04 1.33
N ASP A 222 -10.35 12.92 1.03
CA ASP A 222 -9.19 13.19 1.87
C ASP A 222 -9.64 13.91 3.14
N LEU A 223 -8.94 13.70 4.24
CA LEU A 223 -9.20 14.40 5.49
C LEU A 223 -8.70 15.83 5.45
N ILE A 224 -7.66 16.11 4.67
CA ILE A 224 -7.08 17.44 4.48
C ILE A 224 -6.99 17.73 2.99
N GLY A 225 -7.49 18.89 2.55
CA GLY A 225 -7.52 19.29 1.14
C GLY A 225 -8.82 18.95 0.44
N ARG A 226 -8.77 18.96 -0.90
CA ARG A 226 -9.90 18.62 -1.77
C ARG A 226 -9.61 17.28 -2.45
N SER A 227 -10.66 16.56 -2.81
CA SER A 227 -10.56 15.21 -3.36
C SER A 227 -10.83 15.19 -4.86
N ASP A 228 -10.30 16.20 -5.57
CA ASP A 228 -10.47 16.33 -7.01
C ASP A 228 -9.53 15.38 -7.77
N GLY A 229 -9.77 15.28 -9.07
CA GLY A 229 -8.96 14.48 -9.96
C GLY A 229 -9.35 12.99 -9.96
N PHE A 230 -8.65 12.26 -10.79
CA PHE A 230 -8.86 10.82 -10.94
C PHE A 230 -8.25 10.05 -9.80
N ARG A 231 -9.06 9.26 -9.11
CA ARG A 231 -8.65 8.28 -8.08
C ARG A 231 -9.54 7.05 -8.12
N ARG A 232 -9.06 5.98 -7.56
CA ARG A 232 -9.83 4.74 -7.35
C ARG A 232 -10.00 4.48 -5.85
N PRO A 233 -10.94 5.18 -5.18
CA PRO A 233 -11.17 4.95 -3.76
C PRO A 233 -11.79 3.59 -3.52
N GLY A 234 -11.51 3.05 -2.36
CA GLY A 234 -12.00 1.74 -1.95
C GLY A 234 -11.05 1.07 -0.97
N TYR A 235 -11.35 -0.18 -0.65
CA TYR A 235 -10.55 -0.94 0.29
C TYR A 235 -10.53 -2.43 -0.04
N ALA A 236 -9.54 -3.11 0.50
CA ALA A 236 -9.49 -4.56 0.62
C ALA A 236 -9.39 -4.95 2.09
N ILE A 237 -10.20 -5.91 2.53
CA ILE A 237 -10.08 -6.58 3.82
C ILE A 237 -9.48 -7.95 3.56
N SER A 238 -8.46 -8.31 4.33
CA SER A 238 -7.70 -9.55 4.16
C SER A 238 -7.55 -10.29 5.49
N LEU A 239 -7.51 -11.60 5.43
CA LEU A 239 -6.89 -12.42 6.47
C LEU A 239 -5.37 -12.35 6.28
N ASP A 240 -4.61 -12.14 7.36
CA ASP A 240 -3.17 -11.85 7.31
C ASP A 240 -2.36 -12.87 8.13
N PRO A 241 -2.26 -14.14 7.67
CA PRO A 241 -1.36 -15.11 8.27
C PRO A 241 0.09 -14.76 8.02
N GLY A 242 0.96 -15.15 8.95
CA GLY A 242 2.39 -14.92 8.80
C GLY A 242 3.23 -15.61 9.86
N PHE A 243 4.52 -15.41 9.74
CA PHE A 243 5.49 -15.86 10.75
C PHE A 243 6.69 -14.91 10.81
N MET A 244 7.38 -14.95 11.91
CA MET A 244 8.65 -14.25 12.14
C MET A 244 9.69 -15.24 12.69
N VAL A 245 10.94 -15.09 12.25
CA VAL A 245 12.09 -15.84 12.75
C VAL A 245 13.11 -14.86 13.28
N ALA A 246 13.42 -14.93 14.58
CA ALA A 246 14.43 -14.09 15.20
C ALA A 246 15.70 -14.93 15.44
N TYR A 247 16.86 -14.48 14.91
CA TYR A 247 18.12 -15.16 15.06
C TYR A 247 19.30 -14.18 15.10
N LYS A 248 20.10 -14.24 16.16
CA LYS A 248 21.36 -13.45 16.33
C LYS A 248 21.22 -11.97 15.94
N GLY A 249 20.22 -11.26 16.51
CA GLY A 249 19.98 -9.83 16.24
C GLY A 249 19.31 -9.53 14.91
N SER A 250 19.01 -10.56 14.12
CA SER A 250 18.25 -10.44 12.88
C SER A 250 16.83 -10.96 13.05
N VAL A 251 15.87 -10.32 12.36
CA VAL A 251 14.48 -10.79 12.29
C VAL A 251 14.09 -10.88 10.83
N PHE A 252 13.62 -12.04 10.42
CA PHE A 252 12.94 -12.27 9.15
C PHE A 252 11.44 -12.41 9.40
N SER A 253 10.61 -11.84 8.55
CA SER A 253 9.15 -11.99 8.60
C SER A 253 8.57 -12.30 7.23
N CYS A 254 7.49 -13.06 7.22
CA CYS A 254 6.70 -13.35 6.03
C CYS A 254 5.23 -13.26 6.40
N ASN A 255 4.47 -12.48 5.62
CA ASN A 255 3.02 -12.40 5.69
C ASN A 255 2.43 -12.61 4.30
N VAL A 256 1.33 -13.32 4.23
CA VAL A 256 0.59 -13.53 2.97
C VAL A 256 -0.88 -13.15 3.19
N PRO A 257 -1.23 -11.86 3.18
CA PRO A 257 -2.61 -11.43 3.29
C PRO A 257 -3.43 -11.93 2.09
N PHE A 258 -4.57 -12.56 2.36
CA PHE A 258 -5.56 -13.01 1.38
C PHE A 258 -6.82 -12.15 1.50
N ALA A 259 -7.18 -11.46 0.41
CA ALA A 259 -8.34 -10.58 0.41
C ALA A 259 -9.65 -11.40 0.45
N VAL A 260 -10.46 -11.14 1.48
CA VAL A 260 -11.79 -11.74 1.67
C VAL A 260 -12.91 -10.80 1.22
N GLU A 261 -12.65 -9.49 1.26
CA GLU A 261 -13.57 -8.48 0.75
C GLU A 261 -12.80 -7.42 -0.04
N ARG A 262 -13.41 -6.93 -1.11
CA ARG A 262 -12.92 -5.84 -1.96
C ARG A 262 -14.07 -4.92 -2.27
N ASN A 263 -13.86 -3.62 -2.16
CA ASN A 263 -14.89 -2.63 -2.44
C ASN A 263 -14.30 -1.43 -3.17
N ARG A 264 -14.63 -1.30 -4.46
CA ARG A 264 -14.33 -0.10 -5.25
C ARG A 264 -15.46 0.92 -5.03
N ARG A 265 -15.23 1.89 -4.15
CA ARG A 265 -16.22 2.93 -3.83
C ARG A 265 -16.26 4.00 -4.93
N ARG A 266 -17.41 4.65 -5.09
CA ARG A 266 -17.52 5.78 -6.02
C ARG A 266 -16.63 6.93 -5.56
N SER A 267 -15.80 7.45 -6.46
CA SER A 267 -15.03 8.66 -6.22
C SER A 267 -15.94 9.90 -6.23
N VAL A 268 -15.39 11.06 -5.86
CA VAL A 268 -16.11 12.33 -5.96
C VAL A 268 -16.52 12.60 -7.41
N THR A 269 -15.63 12.31 -8.36
CA THR A 269 -15.90 12.46 -9.80
C THR A 269 -16.89 11.43 -10.32
N ASP A 270 -16.86 10.17 -9.83
CA ASP A 270 -17.88 9.18 -10.14
C ASP A 270 -19.28 9.65 -9.70
N ILE A 271 -19.38 10.21 -8.49
CA ILE A 271 -20.65 10.71 -7.95
C ILE A 271 -21.16 11.89 -8.78
N ALA A 272 -20.28 12.85 -9.10
CA ALA A 272 -20.62 14.04 -9.88
C ALA A 272 -21.07 13.71 -11.32
N ASN A 273 -20.53 12.63 -11.90
CA ASN A 273 -20.84 12.19 -13.26
C ASN A 273 -21.93 11.09 -13.31
N GLY A 274 -22.54 10.72 -12.19
CA GLY A 274 -23.53 9.64 -12.13
C GLY A 274 -23.00 8.26 -12.49
N THR A 275 -21.69 8.03 -12.37
CA THR A 275 -21.01 6.79 -12.78
C THR A 275 -20.48 5.99 -11.59
N HIS A 276 -20.01 4.78 -11.86
CA HIS A 276 -19.25 3.98 -10.94
C HIS A 276 -18.12 3.29 -11.70
N GLY A 277 -16.91 3.77 -11.54
CA GLY A 277 -15.73 3.16 -12.14
C GLY A 277 -15.38 1.84 -11.50
N ASP A 278 -14.62 1.01 -12.19
CA ASP A 278 -14.06 -0.22 -11.66
C ASP A 278 -12.57 -0.07 -11.29
N ALA A 279 -12.06 -1.04 -10.55
CA ALA A 279 -10.64 -1.17 -10.26
C ALA A 279 -10.24 -2.64 -10.17
N ALA A 280 -8.99 -2.93 -10.58
CA ALA A 280 -8.38 -4.22 -10.37
C ALA A 280 -7.88 -4.31 -8.92
N PHE A 281 -8.22 -5.41 -8.24
CA PHE A 281 -7.76 -5.74 -6.90
C PHE A 281 -6.91 -6.99 -6.91
N ALA A 282 -6.01 -7.09 -5.94
CA ALA A 282 -5.24 -8.28 -5.67
C ALA A 282 -6.06 -9.33 -4.89
N ASP A 283 -5.78 -10.59 -5.14
CA ASP A 283 -6.31 -11.69 -4.32
C ASP A 283 -5.43 -11.92 -3.10
N TYR A 284 -4.13 -11.72 -3.26
CA TYR A 284 -3.14 -11.85 -2.20
C TYR A 284 -1.98 -10.89 -2.41
N ALA A 285 -1.17 -10.74 -1.39
CA ALA A 285 0.16 -10.17 -1.50
C ALA A 285 1.17 -11.07 -0.77
N LEU A 286 2.42 -11.08 -1.22
CA LEU A 286 3.54 -11.65 -0.46
C LEU A 286 4.33 -10.50 0.14
N ILE A 287 4.47 -10.48 1.46
CA ILE A 287 5.16 -9.43 2.19
C ILE A 287 6.28 -10.06 3.00
N LEU A 288 7.51 -9.74 2.64
CA LEU A 288 8.70 -10.18 3.34
C LEU A 288 9.37 -9.01 4.06
N GLY A 289 9.90 -9.27 5.23
CA GLY A 289 10.66 -8.29 6.00
C GLY A 289 11.96 -8.89 6.50
N PHE A 290 13.02 -8.10 6.47
CA PHE A 290 14.28 -8.41 7.11
C PHE A 290 14.77 -7.18 7.88
N SER A 291 15.10 -7.36 9.15
CA SER A 291 15.74 -6.33 9.96
C SER A 291 16.94 -6.91 10.69
N ARG A 292 17.95 -6.07 10.91
CA ARG A 292 19.15 -6.41 11.70
C ARG A 292 19.48 -5.23 12.62
N SER A 293 19.70 -5.54 13.88
CA SER A 293 20.20 -4.59 14.87
C SER A 293 21.72 -4.69 14.96
N PHE A 294 22.38 -3.54 15.05
CA PHE A 294 23.83 -3.39 15.16
C PHE A 294 24.20 -2.79 16.52
#